data_8fe9861ef9e61cda9f6b8d814b7c625a
#
_entry.id   8fe9861ef9e61cda9f6b8d814b7c625a
#
_cell.length_a   1.000
_cell.length_b   1.000
_cell.length_c   1.000
_cell.angle_alpha   90.00
_cell.angle_beta   90.00
_cell.angle_gamma   90.00
#
_symmetry.space_group_name_H-M   'P 1'
#
loop_
_entity.id
_entity.type
_entity.pdbx_description
1 polymer ?
#
loop_
_entity_poly.entity_id
_entity_poly.type
_entity_poly.pdbx_seq_one_letter_code
_entity_poly.pdbx_strand_id
1 'polypeptide(L)'
;MFAESKLLFKLWLKNPRKIGAVAVSGPELAAAMARQVPEGDGYVVELGGGTGPVTRAILESGTPAEHLVVLERDPTLHRLLCDRYPQVKIILGDALHLQALLKEHGIAKVKAVVSSLPLLSMKKAVQYGIGAQAFAVLEPGAPFIQFTYGLFSPLPRRELGVQGRVKDRVLQNLPPASVWLYRRPAHGHHHDARHAHALRRTG
;
A
#
# COMPACT_ATOMS: atom_id res chain seq x y z
N MET A 1 -16.31 6.72 17.77
CA MET A 1 -15.76 7.04 16.45
C MET A 1 -14.82 5.96 15.88
N PHE A 2 -13.80 5.44 16.62
CA PHE A 2 -12.90 4.38 16.12
C PHE A 2 -13.53 2.98 16.05
N ALA A 3 -14.50 2.67 16.91
CA ALA A 3 -15.18 1.38 16.90
C ALA A 3 -16.14 1.25 15.72
N GLU A 4 -16.77 2.33 15.32
CA GLU A 4 -17.77 2.38 14.24
C GLU A 4 -17.13 2.22 12.86
N SER A 5 -15.98 2.85 12.60
CA SER A 5 -15.27 2.70 11.32
C SER A 5 -14.72 1.28 11.14
N LYS A 6 -14.28 0.62 12.23
CA LYS A 6 -13.90 -0.80 12.21
C LYS A 6 -15.10 -1.72 11.96
N LEU A 7 -16.25 -1.38 12.52
CA LEU A 7 -17.48 -2.15 12.35
C LEU A 7 -18.02 -2.00 10.93
N LEU A 8 -18.10 -0.78 10.40
CA LEU A 8 -18.52 -0.51 9.03
C LEU A 8 -17.62 -1.21 8.00
N PHE A 9 -16.31 -1.19 8.22
CA PHE A 9 -15.37 -1.90 7.36
C PHE A 9 -15.51 -3.41 7.43
N LYS A 10 -15.69 -3.99 8.64
CA LYS A 10 -15.96 -5.44 8.80
C LYS A 10 -17.31 -5.85 8.18
N LEU A 11 -18.32 -5.01 8.28
CA LEU A 11 -19.64 -5.27 7.68
C LEU A 11 -19.54 -5.19 6.15
N TRP A 12 -18.75 -4.26 5.62
CA TRP A 12 -18.48 -4.16 4.19
C TRP A 12 -17.75 -5.40 3.65
N LEU A 13 -16.70 -5.88 4.34
CA LEU A 13 -16.01 -7.13 3.97
C LEU A 13 -16.93 -8.35 3.97
N LYS A 14 -17.95 -8.37 4.86
CA LYS A 14 -18.91 -9.48 4.92
C LYS A 14 -20.03 -9.38 3.89
N ASN A 15 -20.42 -8.16 3.48
CA ASN A 15 -21.54 -7.94 2.58
C ASN A 15 -21.37 -6.68 1.72
N PRO A 16 -20.42 -6.66 0.78
CA PRO A 16 -20.12 -5.47 -0.03
C PRO A 16 -21.33 -4.98 -0.85
N ARG A 17 -22.25 -5.88 -1.19
CA ARG A 17 -23.49 -5.56 -1.95
C ARG A 17 -24.60 -4.92 -1.11
N LYS A 18 -24.61 -5.10 0.22
CA LYS A 18 -25.69 -4.60 1.11
C LYS A 18 -25.46 -3.19 1.64
N ILE A 19 -24.22 -2.73 1.70
CA ILE A 19 -23.86 -1.41 2.31
C ILE A 19 -23.66 -0.32 1.26
N GLY A 20 -23.90 -0.63 -0.01
CA GLY A 20 -23.81 0.35 -1.10
C GLY A 20 -22.37 0.81 -1.38
N ALA A 21 -22.12 1.31 -2.58
CA ALA A 21 -20.82 1.76 -3.07
C ALA A 21 -20.18 2.95 -2.29
N VAL A 22 -20.86 3.47 -1.28
CA VAL A 22 -20.48 4.69 -0.54
C VAL A 22 -19.41 4.47 0.54
N ALA A 23 -19.21 3.23 1.00
CA ALA A 23 -18.23 2.93 2.07
C ALA A 23 -16.88 2.42 1.56
N VAL A 24 -16.70 2.32 0.27
CA VAL A 24 -15.45 1.91 -0.40
C VAL A 24 -14.74 3.17 -0.88
N SER A 25 -13.42 3.13 -1.00
CA SER A 25 -12.62 4.24 -1.54
C SER A 25 -13.37 4.95 -2.65
N GLY A 26 -13.96 6.10 -2.31
CA GLY A 26 -14.66 6.91 -3.28
C GLY A 26 -13.74 7.26 -4.45
N PRO A 27 -14.26 7.67 -5.61
CA PRO A 27 -13.44 8.02 -6.77
C PRO A 27 -12.34 9.02 -6.41
N GLU A 28 -12.65 9.99 -5.55
CA GLU A 28 -11.70 11.02 -5.10
C GLU A 28 -10.55 10.42 -4.26
N LEU A 29 -10.85 9.45 -3.39
CA LEU A 29 -9.83 8.77 -2.58
C LEU A 29 -8.94 7.89 -3.47
N ALA A 30 -9.54 7.15 -4.39
CA ALA A 30 -8.80 6.33 -5.35
C ALA A 30 -7.87 7.20 -6.22
N ALA A 31 -8.37 8.33 -6.73
CA ALA A 31 -7.58 9.29 -7.49
C ALA A 31 -6.47 9.93 -6.63
N ALA A 32 -6.75 10.25 -5.36
CA ALA A 32 -5.74 10.80 -4.44
C ALA A 32 -4.61 9.81 -4.16
N MET A 33 -4.90 8.52 -4.11
CA MET A 33 -3.89 7.46 -3.99
C MET A 33 -3.08 7.30 -5.28
N ALA A 34 -3.76 7.25 -6.43
CA ALA A 34 -3.11 7.10 -7.74
C ALA A 34 -2.16 8.26 -8.06
N ARG A 35 -2.51 9.49 -7.70
CA ARG A 35 -1.61 10.67 -7.83
C ARG A 35 -0.29 10.57 -7.05
N GLN A 36 -0.19 9.67 -6.09
CA GLN A 36 1.07 9.46 -5.34
C GLN A 36 2.00 8.44 -6.00
N VAL A 37 1.55 7.74 -7.04
CA VAL A 37 2.39 6.84 -7.84
C VAL A 37 3.42 7.68 -8.60
N PRO A 38 4.73 7.38 -8.46
CA PRO A 38 5.74 8.12 -9.18
C PRO A 38 5.72 7.79 -10.68
N GLU A 39 6.11 8.75 -11.49
CA GLU A 39 6.41 8.54 -12.90
C GLU A 39 7.64 7.64 -13.08
N GLY A 40 7.90 7.22 -14.30
CA GLY A 40 9.05 6.40 -14.68
C GLY A 40 8.74 4.91 -14.77
N ASP A 41 9.77 4.14 -15.09
CA ASP A 41 9.68 2.71 -15.34
C ASP A 41 9.51 1.89 -14.06
N GLY A 42 8.94 0.70 -14.21
CA GLY A 42 8.74 -0.27 -13.13
C GLY A 42 7.26 -0.54 -12.85
N TYR A 43 7.04 -1.59 -12.08
CA TYR A 43 5.70 -2.04 -11.75
C TYR A 43 5.08 -1.23 -10.62
N VAL A 44 3.78 -1.02 -10.71
CA VAL A 44 2.92 -0.60 -9.61
C VAL A 44 2.22 -1.85 -9.09
N VAL A 45 2.28 -2.09 -7.79
CA VAL A 45 1.63 -3.24 -7.14
C VAL A 45 0.52 -2.74 -6.26
N GLU A 46 -0.73 -3.12 -6.56
CA GLU A 46 -1.89 -2.85 -5.72
C GLU A 46 -2.16 -4.03 -4.79
N LEU A 47 -2.31 -3.76 -3.49
CA LEU A 47 -2.69 -4.75 -2.48
C LEU A 47 -4.16 -4.58 -2.09
N GLY A 48 -4.96 -5.61 -2.35
CA GLY A 48 -6.40 -5.63 -2.08
C GLY A 48 -7.19 -4.87 -3.13
N GLY A 49 -7.21 -5.37 -4.36
CA GLY A 49 -7.92 -4.72 -5.48
C GLY A 49 -9.43 -4.58 -5.28
N GLY A 50 -10.03 -5.50 -4.51
CA GLY A 50 -11.44 -5.46 -4.17
C GLY A 50 -12.34 -5.45 -5.39
N THR A 51 -13.19 -4.41 -5.54
CA THR A 51 -14.04 -4.21 -6.72
C THR A 51 -13.37 -3.36 -7.82
N GLY A 52 -12.12 -2.94 -7.62
CA GLY A 52 -11.29 -2.28 -8.63
C GLY A 52 -11.34 -0.74 -8.71
N PRO A 53 -11.81 0.01 -7.71
CA PRO A 53 -11.84 1.49 -7.82
C PRO A 53 -10.43 2.09 -7.85
N VAL A 54 -9.48 1.56 -7.08
CA VAL A 54 -8.09 2.02 -7.06
C VAL A 54 -7.34 1.51 -8.29
N THR A 55 -7.58 0.26 -8.71
CA THR A 55 -7.08 -0.30 -9.98
C THR A 55 -7.42 0.64 -11.15
N ARG A 56 -8.70 1.04 -11.24
CA ARG A 56 -9.16 1.99 -12.26
C ARG A 56 -8.42 3.33 -12.19
N ALA A 57 -8.34 3.92 -11.00
CA ALA A 57 -7.69 5.21 -10.82
C ALA A 57 -6.19 5.19 -11.17
N ILE A 58 -5.48 4.08 -10.88
CA ILE A 58 -4.07 3.89 -11.26
C ILE A 58 -3.93 3.83 -12.79
N LEU A 59 -4.83 3.13 -13.49
CA LEU A 59 -4.84 3.09 -14.95
C LEU A 59 -5.16 4.46 -15.55
N GLU A 60 -6.19 5.14 -15.04
CA GLU A 60 -6.59 6.48 -15.46
C GLU A 60 -5.50 7.55 -15.20
N SER A 61 -4.62 7.33 -14.22
CA SER A 61 -3.47 8.20 -13.95
C SER A 61 -2.29 8.02 -14.90
N GLY A 62 -2.39 7.10 -15.88
CA GLY A 62 -1.39 6.88 -16.91
C GLY A 62 -0.43 5.71 -16.66
N THR A 63 -0.66 4.90 -15.64
CA THR A 63 0.10 3.65 -15.47
C THR A 63 -0.30 2.64 -16.55
N PRO A 64 0.61 2.15 -17.39
CA PRO A 64 0.30 1.12 -18.37
C PRO A 64 -0.21 -0.16 -17.71
N ALA A 65 -1.21 -0.80 -18.32
CA ALA A 65 -1.86 -1.99 -17.73
C ALA A 65 -0.88 -3.15 -17.52
N GLU A 66 0.07 -3.33 -18.41
CA GLU A 66 1.15 -4.32 -18.34
C GLU A 66 2.14 -4.05 -17.19
N HIS A 67 2.18 -2.82 -16.66
CA HIS A 67 2.98 -2.43 -15.50
C HIS A 67 2.18 -2.36 -14.19
N LEU A 68 0.89 -2.71 -14.22
CA LEU A 68 0.06 -2.83 -13.04
C LEU A 68 -0.13 -4.29 -12.64
N VAL A 69 0.19 -4.59 -11.38
CA VAL A 69 -0.05 -5.90 -10.76
C VAL A 69 -1.01 -5.69 -9.61
N VAL A 70 -2.09 -6.46 -9.56
CA VAL A 70 -3.08 -6.39 -8.47
C VAL A 70 -3.09 -7.70 -7.72
N LEU A 71 -2.90 -7.64 -6.41
CA LEU A 71 -3.00 -8.78 -5.51
C LEU A 71 -4.35 -8.75 -4.79
N GLU A 72 -5.14 -9.82 -4.95
CA GLU A 72 -6.41 -9.99 -4.26
C GLU A 72 -6.49 -11.39 -3.64
N ARG A 73 -6.96 -11.46 -2.39
CA ARG A 73 -7.01 -12.72 -1.64
C ARG A 73 -8.35 -13.44 -1.80
N ASP A 74 -9.43 -12.70 -1.99
CA ASP A 74 -10.76 -13.29 -2.16
C ASP A 74 -10.92 -13.83 -3.60
N PRO A 75 -11.21 -15.14 -3.79
CA PRO A 75 -11.31 -15.71 -5.13
C PRO A 75 -12.45 -15.13 -5.97
N THR A 76 -13.51 -14.63 -5.34
CA THR A 76 -14.66 -14.03 -6.03
C THR A 76 -14.29 -12.64 -6.56
N LEU A 77 -13.61 -11.82 -5.72
CA LEU A 77 -13.14 -10.51 -6.13
C LEU A 77 -12.00 -10.62 -7.14
N HIS A 78 -11.10 -11.59 -6.97
CA HIS A 78 -10.06 -11.90 -7.96
C HIS A 78 -10.68 -12.15 -9.35
N ARG A 79 -11.69 -13.05 -9.44
CA ARG A 79 -12.37 -13.34 -10.72
C ARG A 79 -13.03 -12.09 -11.30
N LEU A 80 -13.72 -11.31 -10.47
CA LEU A 80 -14.32 -10.03 -10.89
C LEU A 80 -13.28 -9.07 -11.49
N LEU A 81 -12.09 -8.99 -10.88
CA LEU A 81 -11.00 -8.14 -11.38
C LEU A 81 -10.43 -8.65 -12.70
N CYS A 82 -10.23 -9.97 -12.85
CA CYS A 82 -9.79 -10.58 -14.10
C CYS A 82 -10.77 -10.28 -15.24
N ASP A 83 -12.08 -10.40 -14.99
CA ASP A 83 -13.11 -10.11 -15.99
C ASP A 83 -13.17 -8.62 -16.36
N ARG A 84 -12.95 -7.74 -15.40
CA ARG A 84 -13.02 -6.29 -15.59
C ARG A 84 -11.77 -5.67 -16.19
N TYR A 85 -10.60 -6.23 -15.89
CA TYR A 85 -9.29 -5.72 -16.30
C TYR A 85 -8.43 -6.82 -16.92
N PRO A 86 -8.86 -7.41 -18.06
CA PRO A 86 -8.18 -8.56 -18.67
C PRO A 86 -6.72 -8.26 -19.10
N GLN A 87 -6.37 -6.98 -19.25
CA GLN A 87 -5.03 -6.52 -19.60
C GLN A 87 -4.09 -6.33 -18.40
N VAL A 88 -4.64 -6.37 -17.16
CA VAL A 88 -3.88 -6.19 -15.91
C VAL A 88 -3.50 -7.56 -15.35
N LYS A 89 -2.31 -7.69 -14.81
CA LYS A 89 -1.92 -8.91 -14.10
C LYS A 89 -2.58 -8.96 -12.71
N ILE A 90 -3.59 -9.80 -12.58
CA ILE A 90 -4.29 -10.04 -11.30
C ILE A 90 -3.76 -11.34 -10.69
N ILE A 91 -3.25 -11.30 -9.46
CA ILE A 91 -2.70 -12.45 -8.73
C ILE A 91 -3.61 -12.79 -7.57
N LEU A 92 -4.05 -14.06 -7.49
CA LEU A 92 -4.75 -14.56 -6.32
C LEU A 92 -3.74 -14.90 -5.22
N GLY A 93 -3.77 -14.17 -4.10
CA GLY A 93 -2.81 -14.42 -3.04
C GLY A 93 -2.93 -13.50 -1.82
N ASP A 94 -2.16 -13.82 -0.78
CA ASP A 94 -2.10 -13.02 0.46
C ASP A 94 -0.88 -12.09 0.44
N ALA A 95 -1.09 -10.83 0.85
CA ALA A 95 -0.05 -9.81 0.91
C ALA A 95 1.10 -10.16 1.87
N LEU A 96 0.90 -11.09 2.80
CA LEU A 96 1.95 -11.65 3.64
C LEU A 96 2.96 -12.50 2.86
N HIS A 97 2.66 -12.88 1.62
CA HIS A 97 3.53 -13.66 0.73
C HIS A 97 3.92 -12.88 -0.53
N LEU A 98 3.79 -11.54 -0.50
CA LEU A 98 3.97 -10.67 -1.66
C LEU A 98 5.30 -10.92 -2.40
N GLN A 99 6.42 -10.99 -1.69
CA GLN A 99 7.74 -11.18 -2.29
C GLN A 99 7.83 -12.49 -3.08
N ALA A 100 7.33 -13.59 -2.53
CA ALA A 100 7.33 -14.89 -3.19
C ALA A 100 6.44 -14.87 -4.44
N LEU A 101 5.24 -14.31 -4.33
CA LEU A 101 4.27 -14.20 -5.43
C LEU A 101 4.82 -13.36 -6.57
N LEU A 102 5.41 -12.20 -6.30
CA LEU A 102 5.99 -11.38 -7.37
C LEU A 102 7.17 -12.08 -8.05
N LYS A 103 8.01 -12.77 -7.27
CA LYS A 103 9.12 -13.57 -7.84
C LYS A 103 8.62 -14.69 -8.74
N GLU A 104 7.59 -15.43 -8.34
CA GLU A 104 6.96 -16.50 -9.12
C GLU A 104 6.43 -15.98 -10.47
N HIS A 105 5.89 -14.77 -10.47
CA HIS A 105 5.35 -14.12 -11.67
C HIS A 105 6.38 -13.30 -12.47
N GLY A 106 7.67 -13.35 -12.09
CA GLY A 106 8.73 -12.63 -12.78
C GLY A 106 8.66 -11.10 -12.64
N ILE A 107 7.98 -10.60 -11.61
CA ILE A 107 7.84 -9.17 -11.34
C ILE A 107 9.03 -8.68 -10.53
N ALA A 108 9.80 -7.79 -11.12
CA ALA A 108 10.91 -7.08 -10.50
C ALA A 108 10.72 -5.57 -10.68
N LYS A 109 11.58 -4.76 -10.07
CA LYS A 109 11.58 -3.29 -10.20
C LYS A 109 10.22 -2.66 -9.86
N VAL A 110 9.80 -2.80 -8.60
CA VAL A 110 8.54 -2.23 -8.11
C VAL A 110 8.75 -0.77 -7.72
N LYS A 111 8.16 0.16 -8.51
CA LYS A 111 8.27 1.62 -8.29
C LYS A 111 7.27 2.16 -7.29
N ALA A 112 6.20 1.44 -6.98
CA ALA A 112 5.23 1.80 -5.94
C ALA A 112 4.43 0.59 -5.48
N VAL A 113 4.07 0.57 -4.20
CA VAL A 113 3.02 -0.30 -3.66
C VAL A 113 1.86 0.58 -3.21
N VAL A 114 0.65 0.31 -3.71
CA VAL A 114 -0.59 1.01 -3.36
C VAL A 114 -1.47 0.03 -2.60
N SER A 115 -1.79 0.33 -1.33
CA SER A 115 -2.52 -0.60 -0.48
C SER A 115 -3.90 -0.08 -0.12
N SER A 116 -4.91 -0.85 -0.45
CA SER A 116 -6.31 -0.67 -0.06
C SER A 116 -6.71 -1.54 1.13
N LEU A 117 -5.75 -2.23 1.75
CA LEU A 117 -6.00 -3.12 2.88
C LEU A 117 -6.37 -2.33 4.15
N PRO A 118 -7.27 -2.85 4.99
CA PRO A 118 -7.71 -2.20 6.23
C PRO A 118 -6.68 -2.37 7.36
N LEU A 119 -5.47 -1.90 7.18
CA LEU A 119 -4.35 -2.18 8.07
C LEU A 119 -4.65 -1.84 9.54
N LEU A 120 -5.30 -0.70 9.83
CA LEU A 120 -5.67 -0.33 11.21
C LEU A 120 -6.60 -1.33 11.91
N SER A 121 -7.33 -2.15 11.16
CA SER A 121 -8.21 -3.19 11.69
C SER A 121 -7.50 -4.52 11.91
N MET A 122 -6.28 -4.68 11.42
CA MET A 122 -5.48 -5.89 11.54
C MET A 122 -4.63 -5.89 12.81
N LYS A 123 -4.20 -7.07 13.24
CA LYS A 123 -3.23 -7.21 14.34
C LYS A 123 -1.89 -6.58 13.93
N LYS A 124 -1.16 -6.00 14.89
CA LYS A 124 0.13 -5.33 14.62
C LYS A 124 1.15 -6.24 13.90
N ALA A 125 1.20 -7.51 14.25
CA ALA A 125 2.07 -8.48 13.57
C ALA A 125 1.74 -8.61 12.07
N VAL A 126 0.45 -8.56 11.69
CA VAL A 126 0.02 -8.60 10.29
C VAL A 126 0.35 -7.28 9.59
N GLN A 127 0.11 -6.14 10.24
CA GLN A 127 0.50 -4.83 9.70
C GLN A 127 2.02 -4.77 9.41
N TYR A 128 2.82 -5.26 10.38
CA TYR A 128 4.27 -5.38 10.22
C TYR A 128 4.64 -6.30 9.06
N GLY A 129 4.07 -7.51 9.02
CA GLY A 129 4.34 -8.50 7.98
C GLY A 129 4.06 -7.96 6.57
N ILE A 130 2.89 -7.35 6.35
CA ILE A 130 2.54 -6.73 5.07
C ILE A 130 3.50 -5.58 4.72
N GLY A 131 3.79 -4.71 5.67
CA GLY A 131 4.76 -3.63 5.47
C GLY A 131 6.16 -4.16 5.13
N ALA A 132 6.64 -5.17 5.85
CA ALA A 132 7.95 -5.79 5.60
C ALA A 132 8.03 -6.39 4.20
N GLN A 133 7.00 -7.13 3.77
CA GLN A 133 6.89 -7.70 2.43
C GLN A 133 6.89 -6.62 1.34
N ALA A 134 6.11 -5.55 1.53
CA ALA A 134 6.05 -4.44 0.58
C ALA A 134 7.41 -3.73 0.45
N PHE A 135 8.06 -3.42 1.58
CA PHE A 135 9.38 -2.78 1.55
C PHE A 135 10.53 -3.70 1.12
N ALA A 136 10.33 -5.02 1.07
CA ALA A 136 11.30 -5.95 0.51
C ALA A 136 11.29 -5.97 -1.02
N VAL A 137 10.18 -5.61 -1.65
CA VAL A 137 10.03 -5.60 -3.11
C VAL A 137 10.16 -4.21 -3.73
N LEU A 138 9.96 -3.15 -2.94
CA LEU A 138 10.07 -1.76 -3.41
C LEU A 138 11.52 -1.40 -3.75
N GLU A 139 11.70 -0.72 -4.87
CA GLU A 139 12.96 -0.06 -5.21
C GLU A 139 13.38 0.94 -4.11
N PRO A 140 14.69 1.21 -3.93
CA PRO A 140 15.17 2.18 -2.96
C PRO A 140 14.49 3.54 -3.12
N GLY A 141 13.91 4.06 -2.03
CA GLY A 141 13.18 5.32 -2.03
C GLY A 141 11.77 5.29 -2.63
N ALA A 142 11.34 4.17 -3.21
CA ALA A 142 10.01 4.01 -3.75
C ALA A 142 8.94 4.04 -2.63
N PRO A 143 7.73 4.57 -2.91
CA PRO A 143 6.70 4.75 -1.90
C PRO A 143 5.85 3.50 -1.67
N PHE A 144 5.47 3.31 -0.40
CA PHE A 144 4.28 2.57 -0.02
C PHE A 144 3.16 3.58 0.25
N ILE A 145 2.05 3.46 -0.46
CA ILE A 145 0.91 4.38 -0.43
C ILE A 145 -0.25 3.66 0.25
N GLN A 146 -0.82 4.25 1.28
CA GLN A 146 -1.91 3.66 2.07
C GLN A 146 -2.93 4.71 2.45
N PHE A 147 -4.21 4.40 2.35
CA PHE A 147 -5.23 5.26 2.94
C PHE A 147 -5.66 4.78 4.33
N THR A 148 -6.23 5.68 5.10
CA THR A 148 -6.88 5.37 6.37
C THR A 148 -8.00 6.35 6.68
N TYR A 149 -9.05 5.87 7.32
CA TYR A 149 -10.10 6.69 7.93
C TYR A 149 -9.74 7.14 9.35
N GLY A 150 -8.56 6.77 9.84
CA GLY A 150 -8.07 7.14 11.16
C GLY A 150 -7.05 8.27 11.12
N LEU A 151 -6.82 8.88 12.29
CA LEU A 151 -5.82 9.93 12.47
C LEU A 151 -4.39 9.38 12.64
N PHE A 152 -4.27 8.07 12.92
CA PHE A 152 -2.99 7.44 13.22
C PHE A 152 -2.43 6.72 11.99
N SER A 153 -1.08 6.59 12.00
CA SER A 153 -0.38 5.81 10.99
C SER A 153 -0.86 4.36 10.96
N PRO A 154 -1.29 3.83 9.80
CA PRO A 154 -1.69 2.43 9.66
C PRO A 154 -0.50 1.44 9.64
N LEU A 155 0.74 1.92 9.55
CA LEU A 155 1.93 1.08 9.64
C LEU A 155 2.72 1.32 10.93
N PRO A 156 3.34 0.28 11.52
CA PRO A 156 4.27 0.38 12.63
C PRO A 156 5.63 0.90 12.13
N ARG A 157 5.75 2.24 11.99
CA ARG A 157 6.86 2.92 11.32
C ARG A 157 8.21 2.67 11.96
N ARG A 158 8.28 2.62 13.30
CA ARG A 158 9.54 2.42 14.04
C ARG A 158 10.10 1.04 13.77
N GLU A 159 9.26 0.02 13.88
CA GLU A 159 9.62 -1.38 13.68
C GLU A 159 10.01 -1.68 12.23
N LEU A 160 9.40 -1.00 11.27
CA LEU A 160 9.72 -1.12 9.84
C LEU A 160 10.92 -0.26 9.40
N GLY A 161 11.39 0.66 10.24
CA GLY A 161 12.45 1.60 9.89
C GLY A 161 12.05 2.56 8.75
N VAL A 162 10.78 2.99 8.73
CA VAL A 162 10.24 3.82 7.65
C VAL A 162 9.76 5.17 8.15
N GLN A 163 9.86 6.17 7.29
CA GLN A 163 9.24 7.47 7.48
C GLN A 163 7.88 7.49 6.78
N GLY A 164 6.89 8.09 7.43
CA GLY A 164 5.54 8.21 6.88
C GLY A 164 4.97 9.61 7.09
N ARG A 165 4.31 10.13 6.06
CA ARG A 165 3.63 11.43 6.10
C ARG A 165 2.28 11.36 5.41
N VAL A 166 1.33 12.17 5.90
CA VAL A 166 0.06 12.41 5.20
C VAL A 166 0.36 13.29 3.99
N LYS A 167 -0.08 12.86 2.82
CA LYS A 167 0.10 13.55 1.56
C LYS A 167 -1.18 14.23 1.09
N ASP A 168 -2.32 13.62 1.41
CA ASP A 168 -3.61 14.13 1.00
C ASP A 168 -4.67 13.82 2.06
N ARG A 169 -5.72 14.65 2.13
CA ARG A 169 -6.90 14.47 2.97
C ARG A 169 -8.13 14.63 2.12
N VAL A 170 -8.87 13.55 1.97
CA VAL A 170 -10.09 13.51 1.16
C VAL A 170 -11.29 13.70 2.06
N LEU A 171 -11.73 14.95 2.19
CA LEU A 171 -12.85 15.33 3.05
C LEU A 171 -14.22 14.94 2.47
N GLN A 172 -14.31 14.86 1.15
CA GLN A 172 -15.53 14.45 0.43
C GLN A 172 -15.81 12.95 0.52
N ASN A 173 -14.83 12.17 0.99
CA ASN A 173 -15.04 10.77 1.28
C ASN A 173 -15.79 10.62 2.62
N LEU A 174 -16.73 9.70 2.70
CA LEU A 174 -17.52 9.48 3.91
C LEU A 174 -17.24 8.06 4.49
N PRO A 175 -16.56 7.97 5.64
CA PRO A 175 -15.94 9.04 6.43
C PRO A 175 -14.71 9.67 5.74
N PRO A 176 -14.26 10.88 6.15
CA PRO A 176 -13.05 11.49 5.62
C PRO A 176 -11.83 10.58 5.73
N ALA A 177 -11.00 10.57 4.70
CA ALA A 177 -9.84 9.70 4.61
C ALA A 177 -8.53 10.50 4.48
N SER A 178 -7.43 9.91 4.93
CA SER A 178 -6.08 10.43 4.74
C SER A 178 -5.27 9.46 3.90
N VAL A 179 -4.54 9.98 2.92
CA VAL A 179 -3.57 9.22 2.13
C VAL A 179 -2.19 9.40 2.74
N TRP A 180 -1.59 8.30 3.18
CA TRP A 180 -0.25 8.23 3.74
C TRP A 180 0.73 7.74 2.69
N LEU A 181 1.91 8.33 2.71
CA LEU A 181 3.03 7.90 1.90
C LEU A 181 4.20 7.54 2.83
N TYR A 182 4.70 6.31 2.68
CA TYR A 182 5.83 5.79 3.45
C TYR A 182 7.01 5.52 2.53
N ARG A 183 8.22 5.79 3.05
CA ARG A 183 9.48 5.45 2.37
C ARG A 183 10.51 4.99 3.39
N ARG A 184 11.42 4.12 2.98
CA ARG A 184 12.67 3.93 3.72
C ARG A 184 13.52 5.19 3.56
N PRO A 185 14.14 5.71 4.64
CA PRO A 185 15.15 6.75 4.50
C PRO A 185 16.23 6.25 3.54
N ALA A 186 16.71 7.11 2.65
CA ALA A 186 17.96 6.83 1.96
C ALA A 186 19.03 6.58 3.05
N HIS A 187 19.79 5.49 2.95
CA HIS A 187 20.92 5.24 3.83
C HIS A 187 21.90 6.40 3.61
N GLY A 188 21.79 7.44 4.46
CA GLY A 188 22.89 8.37 4.63
C GLY A 188 24.07 7.52 5.13
N HIS A 189 25.20 7.60 4.48
CA HIS A 189 26.46 7.19 5.04
C HIS A 189 26.63 7.94 6.37
N HIS A 190 26.12 7.41 7.46
CA HIS A 190 26.62 7.77 8.77
C HIS A 190 28.04 7.22 8.83
N HIS A 191 28.94 8.08 8.39
CA HIS A 191 30.35 8.00 8.74
C HIS A 191 30.40 7.79 10.25
N ASP A 192 30.87 6.62 10.63
CA ASP A 192 31.20 6.22 11.99
C ASP A 192 32.48 6.99 12.41
N ALA A 193 32.33 8.34 12.53
CA ALA A 193 33.40 9.25 12.91
C ALA A 193 33.60 9.34 14.43
N ARG A 194 32.91 8.49 15.21
CA ARG A 194 33.02 8.54 16.67
C ARG A 194 33.95 7.50 17.29
N HIS A 195 34.52 6.57 16.51
CA HIS A 195 35.45 5.56 17.04
C HIS A 195 36.94 5.79 16.69
N ALA A 196 37.26 6.82 15.88
CA ALA A 196 38.65 7.09 15.52
C ALA A 196 39.36 8.07 16.46
N HIS A 197 38.70 8.68 17.44
CA HIS A 197 39.32 9.69 18.32
C HIS A 197 39.72 9.14 19.71
N ALA A 198 39.43 7.90 20.02
CA ALA A 198 39.79 7.28 21.31
C ALA A 198 41.16 6.58 21.33
N LEU A 199 41.81 6.37 20.18
CA LEU A 199 43.05 5.61 20.09
C LEU A 199 44.33 6.48 19.84
N ARG A 200 44.24 7.80 19.93
CA ARG A 200 45.40 8.70 19.80
C ARG A 200 45.78 9.46 21.06
N ARG A 201 45.42 8.98 22.24
CA ARG A 201 45.82 9.59 23.55
C ARG A 201 46.40 8.58 24.53
N THR A 202 47.06 7.55 24.09
CA THR A 202 48.01 6.78 24.93
C THR A 202 49.18 6.38 24.03
N GLY A 203 50.17 7.22 24.01
CA GLY A 203 51.49 7.01 23.41
C GLY A 203 52.35 8.23 23.75
#